data_143580cf5ef665a468ab19c1b4cb9042
#
_entry.id   143580cf5ef665a468ab19c1b4cb9042
#
_cell.length_a   1.000
_cell.length_b   1.000
_cell.length_c   1.000
_cell.angle_alpha   90.00
_cell.angle_beta   90.00
_cell.angle_gamma   90.00
#
_symmetry.space_group_name_H-M   'P 1'
#
loop_
_entity.id
_entity.type
_entity.pdbx_description
1 polymer ?
#
loop_
_entity_poly.entity_id
_entity_poly.type
_entity_poly.pdbx_seq_one_letter_code
_entity_poly.pdbx_strand_id
1 'polypeptide(L)'
;MIKTDICDLLQIEYPILQGGMAWLGTAELAAAVSEAGGLGLIGAGHMPPDIFRNEIHKLKERTNKPFGCNIMLMSPFVKEVMEVVVEERVPVITTGAGNPGVYIPALKEIGTKVIPVVASVLLAKRLLRGGIDAIIAEGTESGGHVGDITTMALIPQVVDAVDVPVIAAGGIADGRGMAAAFALGAKAVQMGTR
;
A
#
# COMPACT_ATOMS: atom_id res chain seq x y z
N MET A 1 -13.46 -18.00 5.84
CA MET A 1 -12.55 -16.83 5.88
C MET A 1 -11.60 -16.97 4.71
N ILE A 2 -11.45 -15.96 3.87
CA ILE A 2 -10.51 -16.00 2.74
C ILE A 2 -9.13 -15.59 3.28
N LYS A 3 -8.17 -16.51 3.26
CA LYS A 3 -6.78 -16.26 3.62
C LYS A 3 -5.91 -16.40 2.38
N THR A 4 -4.99 -15.46 2.18
CA THR A 4 -4.09 -15.39 1.01
C THR A 4 -2.66 -15.14 1.46
N ASP A 5 -1.70 -15.27 0.55
CA ASP A 5 -0.28 -15.01 0.82
C ASP A 5 -0.03 -13.59 1.36
N ILE A 6 -0.88 -12.62 1.00
CA ILE A 6 -0.80 -11.24 1.54
C ILE A 6 -1.12 -11.22 3.04
N CYS A 7 -2.04 -12.05 3.52
CA CYS A 7 -2.33 -12.12 4.96
C CYS A 7 -1.10 -12.56 5.76
N ASP A 8 -0.38 -13.55 5.26
CA ASP A 8 0.84 -14.05 5.92
C ASP A 8 2.01 -13.06 5.76
N LEU A 9 2.15 -12.44 4.59
CA LEU A 9 3.19 -11.44 4.32
C LEU A 9 3.08 -10.22 5.24
N LEU A 10 1.84 -9.73 5.46
CA LEU A 10 1.55 -8.50 6.20
C LEU A 10 1.08 -8.74 7.64
N GLN A 11 0.93 -10.02 8.04
CA GLN A 11 0.45 -10.44 9.36
C GLN A 11 -0.94 -9.86 9.69
N ILE A 12 -1.84 -9.85 8.70
CA ILE A 12 -3.22 -9.36 8.81
C ILE A 12 -4.22 -10.51 8.72
N GLU A 13 -5.43 -10.31 9.25
CA GLU A 13 -6.49 -11.33 9.28
C GLU A 13 -7.23 -11.40 7.93
N TYR A 14 -7.54 -10.24 7.36
CA TYR A 14 -8.28 -10.13 6.10
C TYR A 14 -7.40 -9.52 5.01
N PRO A 15 -7.46 -10.01 3.76
CA PRO A 15 -6.67 -9.48 2.64
C PRO A 15 -7.25 -8.14 2.12
N ILE A 16 -7.35 -7.17 3.03
CA ILE A 16 -7.92 -5.85 2.79
C ILE A 16 -6.95 -4.79 3.31
N LEU A 17 -6.57 -3.87 2.44
CA LEU A 17 -5.78 -2.70 2.77
C LEU A 17 -6.65 -1.44 2.65
N GLN A 18 -6.50 -0.52 3.60
CA GLN A 18 -7.01 0.83 3.40
C GLN A 18 -6.07 1.60 2.48
N GLY A 19 -6.60 2.33 1.50
CA GLY A 19 -5.81 3.17 0.62
C GLY A 19 -5.15 4.34 1.35
N GLY A 20 -3.93 4.69 0.95
CA GLY A 20 -3.25 5.87 1.46
C GLY A 20 -3.92 7.14 0.94
N MET A 21 -4.70 7.80 1.77
CA MET A 21 -5.42 9.03 1.45
C MET A 21 -4.77 10.21 2.18
N ALA A 22 -4.17 11.14 1.42
CA ALA A 22 -3.54 12.33 1.99
C ALA A 22 -4.51 13.08 2.91
N TRP A 23 -4.07 13.39 4.14
CA TRP A 23 -4.83 14.09 5.18
C TRP A 23 -6.08 13.36 5.74
N LEU A 24 -6.54 12.27 5.10
CA LEU A 24 -7.67 11.47 5.55
C LEU A 24 -7.23 10.13 6.16
N GLY A 25 -6.17 9.52 5.64
CA GLY A 25 -5.51 8.34 6.21
C GLY A 25 -4.70 8.74 7.43
N THR A 26 -5.39 9.10 8.52
CA THR A 26 -4.78 9.49 9.80
C THR A 26 -4.53 8.29 10.70
N ALA A 27 -3.88 8.51 11.83
CA ALA A 27 -3.65 7.51 12.87
C ALA A 27 -4.95 6.84 13.32
N GLU A 28 -6.03 7.61 13.45
CA GLU A 28 -7.34 7.13 13.90
C GLU A 28 -7.92 6.11 12.92
N LEU A 29 -7.96 6.46 11.62
CA LEU A 29 -8.49 5.57 10.59
C LEU A 29 -7.61 4.34 10.43
N ALA A 30 -6.29 4.52 10.36
CA ALA A 30 -5.36 3.42 10.19
C ALA A 30 -5.42 2.43 11.37
N ALA A 31 -5.50 2.92 12.61
CA ALA A 31 -5.66 2.08 13.79
C ALA A 31 -6.99 1.30 13.76
N ALA A 32 -8.09 1.95 13.41
CA ALA A 32 -9.40 1.29 13.33
C ALA A 32 -9.42 0.17 12.29
N VAL A 33 -8.82 0.38 11.13
CA VAL A 33 -8.70 -0.67 10.08
C VAL A 33 -7.80 -1.81 10.54
N SER A 34 -6.68 -1.51 11.19
CA SER A 34 -5.76 -2.54 11.72
C SER A 34 -6.42 -3.36 12.82
N GLU A 35 -7.15 -2.74 13.75
CA GLU A 35 -7.92 -3.44 14.78
C GLU A 35 -9.05 -4.31 14.18
N ALA A 36 -9.64 -3.89 13.07
CA ALA A 36 -10.62 -4.69 12.33
C ALA A 36 -10.01 -5.87 11.54
N GLY A 37 -8.68 -6.04 11.56
CA GLY A 37 -7.98 -7.17 10.93
C GLY A 37 -7.49 -6.93 9.51
N GLY A 38 -7.63 -5.71 8.97
CA GLY A 38 -7.02 -5.28 7.71
C GLY A 38 -5.66 -4.64 7.92
N LEU A 39 -5.10 -4.01 6.89
CA LEU A 39 -3.93 -3.14 7.00
C LEU A 39 -4.34 -1.67 6.91
N GLY A 40 -4.28 -0.96 8.01
CA GLY A 40 -4.44 0.49 8.03
C GLY A 40 -3.18 1.20 7.54
N LEU A 41 -3.34 2.27 6.77
CA LEU A 41 -2.23 3.04 6.21
C LEU A 41 -2.35 4.53 6.57
N ILE A 42 -1.29 5.09 7.18
CA ILE A 42 -1.15 6.54 7.29
C ILE A 42 -0.78 7.09 5.91
N GLY A 43 -1.57 8.02 5.40
CA GLY A 43 -1.30 8.70 4.13
C GLY A 43 -0.37 9.90 4.31
N ALA A 44 0.94 9.72 4.16
CA ALA A 44 1.90 10.80 4.33
C ALA A 44 1.66 11.98 3.37
N GLY A 45 1.28 11.69 2.10
CA GLY A 45 1.02 12.74 1.13
C GLY A 45 2.15 13.78 1.05
N HIS A 46 1.84 15.02 1.39
CA HIS A 46 2.81 16.13 1.51
C HIS A 46 2.98 16.56 2.98
N MET A 47 2.77 15.66 3.93
CA MET A 47 2.98 15.97 5.35
C MET A 47 4.45 16.33 5.61
N PRO A 48 4.74 17.38 6.39
CA PRO A 48 6.05 17.58 6.99
C PRO A 48 6.46 16.39 7.86
N PRO A 49 7.76 16.08 7.98
CA PRO A 49 8.24 14.89 8.67
C PRO A 49 7.87 14.82 10.16
N ASP A 50 7.79 15.95 10.84
CA ASP A 50 7.38 16.05 12.24
C ASP A 50 5.89 15.68 12.44
N ILE A 51 5.02 16.16 11.55
CA ILE A 51 3.59 15.81 11.55
C ILE A 51 3.43 14.32 11.25
N PHE A 52 4.14 13.80 10.25
CA PHE A 52 4.10 12.39 9.88
C PHE A 52 4.56 11.49 11.05
N ARG A 53 5.66 11.83 11.72
CA ARG A 53 6.15 11.12 12.92
C ARG A 53 5.09 11.11 14.03
N ASN A 54 4.47 12.25 14.28
CA ASN A 54 3.43 12.36 15.30
C ASN A 54 2.22 11.45 14.97
N GLU A 55 1.81 11.34 13.71
CA GLU A 55 0.77 10.40 13.32
C GLU A 55 1.18 8.93 13.56
N ILE A 56 2.43 8.56 13.30
CA ILE A 56 2.94 7.21 13.62
C ILE A 56 2.88 6.94 15.14
N HIS A 57 3.30 7.90 15.96
CA HIS A 57 3.25 7.76 17.42
C HIS A 57 1.81 7.60 17.92
N LYS A 58 0.88 8.45 17.48
CA LYS A 58 -0.55 8.34 17.79
C LYS A 58 -1.14 6.99 17.39
N LEU A 59 -0.70 6.44 16.25
CA LEU A 59 -1.16 5.14 15.80
C LEU A 59 -0.64 4.04 16.73
N LYS A 60 0.65 4.05 17.07
CA LYS A 60 1.27 3.09 18.00
C LYS A 60 0.66 3.11 19.41
N GLU A 61 0.10 4.25 19.84
CA GLU A 61 -0.64 4.35 21.09
C GLU A 61 -2.03 3.71 21.03
N ARG A 62 -2.61 3.58 19.83
CA ARG A 62 -3.98 3.09 19.61
C ARG A 62 -4.06 1.60 19.29
N THR A 63 -2.99 1.01 18.73
CA THR A 63 -3.00 -0.38 18.29
C THR A 63 -1.60 -0.99 18.32
N ASN A 64 -1.56 -2.29 18.63
CA ASN A 64 -0.38 -3.15 18.46
C ASN A 64 -0.47 -4.02 17.20
N LYS A 65 -1.51 -3.82 16.38
CA LYS A 65 -1.70 -4.57 15.14
C LYS A 65 -0.80 -4.04 14.03
N PRO A 66 -0.53 -4.84 12.98
CA PRO A 66 0.22 -4.39 11.82
C PRO A 66 -0.42 -3.16 11.18
N PHE A 67 0.42 -2.23 10.77
CA PHE A 67 0.03 -1.02 10.04
C PHE A 67 1.08 -0.68 8.98
N GLY A 68 0.78 0.28 8.14
CA GLY A 68 1.73 0.79 7.18
C GLY A 68 1.60 2.30 6.95
N CYS A 69 2.43 2.80 6.05
CA CYS A 69 2.37 4.19 5.60
C CYS A 69 2.40 4.24 4.07
N ASN A 70 1.61 5.14 3.49
CA ASN A 70 1.67 5.43 2.06
C ASN A 70 2.54 6.67 1.82
N ILE A 71 3.60 6.51 1.01
CA ILE A 71 4.57 7.56 0.72
C ILE A 71 4.43 8.01 -0.73
N MET A 72 4.18 9.30 -0.93
CA MET A 72 4.20 9.91 -2.25
C MET A 72 5.64 10.28 -2.61
N LEU A 73 6.21 9.59 -3.60
CA LEU A 73 7.63 9.79 -3.97
C LEU A 73 7.92 11.13 -4.68
N MET A 74 6.87 11.84 -5.12
CA MET A 74 6.99 13.21 -5.65
C MET A 74 6.84 14.29 -4.56
N SER A 75 6.66 13.92 -3.29
CA SER A 75 6.59 14.88 -2.19
C SER A 75 7.92 15.62 -2.03
N PRO A 76 7.91 16.95 -1.77
CA PRO A 76 9.12 17.68 -1.46
C PRO A 76 9.81 17.18 -0.18
N PHE A 77 9.07 16.52 0.71
CA PHE A 77 9.56 15.97 1.98
C PHE A 77 9.92 14.48 1.92
N VAL A 78 9.98 13.88 0.72
CA VAL A 78 10.13 12.42 0.57
C VAL A 78 11.36 11.87 1.29
N LYS A 79 12.48 12.60 1.25
CA LYS A 79 13.73 12.16 1.87
C LYS A 79 13.59 12.10 3.39
N GLU A 80 13.14 13.17 4.01
CA GLU A 80 12.96 13.30 5.45
C GLU A 80 11.86 12.34 5.96
N VAL A 81 10.79 12.17 5.20
CA VAL A 81 9.72 11.21 5.51
C VAL A 81 10.24 9.77 5.46
N MET A 82 11.11 9.43 4.51
CA MET A 82 11.76 8.11 4.47
C MET A 82 12.75 7.90 5.62
N GLU A 83 13.45 8.94 6.07
CA GLU A 83 14.27 8.88 7.28
C GLU A 83 13.39 8.55 8.50
N VAL A 84 12.24 9.21 8.65
CA VAL A 84 11.25 8.88 9.71
C VAL A 84 10.76 7.43 9.59
N VAL A 85 10.47 6.93 8.39
CA VAL A 85 10.07 5.52 8.18
C VAL A 85 11.11 4.55 8.73
N VAL A 86 12.39 4.82 8.48
CA VAL A 86 13.51 3.98 8.95
C VAL A 86 13.67 4.08 10.47
N GLU A 87 13.68 5.28 11.04
CA GLU A 87 13.82 5.51 12.48
C GLU A 87 12.68 4.89 13.28
N GLU A 88 11.43 5.06 12.80
CA GLU A 88 10.23 4.54 13.43
C GLU A 88 9.99 3.04 13.15
N ARG A 89 10.83 2.41 12.32
CA ARG A 89 10.73 1.01 11.88
C ARG A 89 9.33 0.66 11.39
N VAL A 90 8.79 1.47 10.48
CA VAL A 90 7.45 1.24 9.93
C VAL A 90 7.42 -0.12 9.23
N PRO A 91 6.51 -1.04 9.61
CA PRO A 91 6.55 -2.42 9.12
C PRO A 91 6.21 -2.57 7.65
N VAL A 92 5.34 -1.72 7.11
CA VAL A 92 4.91 -1.76 5.71
C VAL A 92 4.88 -0.36 5.13
N ILE A 93 5.44 -0.20 3.93
CA ILE A 93 5.21 1.01 3.14
C ILE A 93 4.56 0.66 1.79
N THR A 94 3.61 1.49 1.38
CA THR A 94 3.17 1.58 0.01
C THR A 94 3.72 2.85 -0.61
N THR A 95 4.05 2.84 -1.90
CA THR A 95 4.61 4.02 -2.56
C THR A 95 3.86 4.33 -3.85
N GLY A 96 3.55 5.60 -4.06
CA GLY A 96 2.97 6.09 -5.30
C GLY A 96 3.85 7.14 -5.99
N ALA A 97 3.56 7.40 -7.27
CA ALA A 97 4.17 8.46 -8.07
C ALA A 97 5.71 8.42 -8.12
N GLY A 98 6.30 7.26 -8.42
CA GLY A 98 7.75 7.15 -8.60
C GLY A 98 8.32 5.75 -8.43
N ASN A 99 9.65 5.68 -8.32
CA ASN A 99 10.39 4.44 -8.11
C ASN A 99 11.06 4.47 -6.72
N PRO A 100 10.67 3.56 -5.78
CA PRO A 100 11.25 3.49 -4.44
C PRO A 100 12.68 2.92 -4.40
N GLY A 101 13.25 2.52 -5.53
CA GLY A 101 14.49 1.72 -5.61
C GLY A 101 15.66 2.23 -4.76
N VAL A 102 15.84 3.56 -4.67
CA VAL A 102 16.92 4.16 -3.88
C VAL A 102 16.75 3.98 -2.37
N TYR A 103 15.53 3.74 -1.89
CA TYR A 103 15.20 3.55 -0.47
C TYR A 103 15.14 2.08 -0.05
N ILE A 104 14.98 1.15 -1.00
CA ILE A 104 14.76 -0.28 -0.72
C ILE A 104 15.88 -0.88 0.14
N PRO A 105 17.18 -0.62 -0.08
CA PRO A 105 18.22 -1.21 0.76
C PRO A 105 18.03 -0.89 2.26
N ALA A 106 17.88 0.37 2.61
CA ALA A 106 17.68 0.80 4.01
C ALA A 106 16.37 0.24 4.61
N LEU A 107 15.31 0.16 3.82
CA LEU A 107 14.03 -0.40 4.27
C LEU A 107 14.12 -1.90 4.53
N LYS A 108 14.87 -2.63 3.71
CA LYS A 108 15.09 -4.07 3.90
C LYS A 108 15.94 -4.38 5.13
N GLU A 109 16.92 -3.55 5.45
CA GLU A 109 17.73 -3.69 6.67
C GLU A 109 16.91 -3.67 7.95
N ILE A 110 15.80 -2.91 7.97
CA ILE A 110 14.89 -2.84 9.11
C ILE A 110 13.69 -3.80 9.00
N GLY A 111 13.61 -4.60 7.92
CA GLY A 111 12.56 -5.58 7.70
C GLY A 111 11.25 -5.03 7.12
N THR A 112 11.22 -3.76 6.69
CA THR A 112 10.03 -3.13 6.08
C THR A 112 9.63 -3.80 4.78
N LYS A 113 8.33 -4.10 4.63
CA LYS A 113 7.74 -4.56 3.38
C LYS A 113 7.46 -3.38 2.46
N VAL A 114 7.89 -3.50 1.20
CA VAL A 114 7.78 -2.43 0.20
C VAL A 114 6.79 -2.84 -0.89
N ILE A 115 5.70 -2.09 -1.02
CA ILE A 115 4.58 -2.40 -1.91
C ILE A 115 4.26 -1.17 -2.78
N PRO A 116 4.87 -1.04 -3.95
CA PRO A 116 4.60 0.09 -4.84
C PRO A 116 3.23 -0.01 -5.51
N VAL A 117 2.62 1.14 -5.77
CA VAL A 117 1.43 1.28 -6.61
C VAL A 117 1.85 1.43 -8.07
N VAL A 118 1.21 0.67 -8.94
CA VAL A 118 1.47 0.67 -10.38
C VAL A 118 0.17 0.79 -11.17
N ALA A 119 0.23 1.51 -12.30
CA ALA A 119 -0.88 1.67 -13.23
C ALA A 119 -0.62 1.00 -14.59
N SER A 120 0.46 0.20 -14.71
CA SER A 120 0.78 -0.51 -15.94
C SER A 120 1.69 -1.71 -15.71
N VAL A 121 1.60 -2.70 -16.62
CA VAL A 121 2.49 -3.87 -16.64
C VAL A 121 3.96 -3.49 -16.78
N LEU A 122 4.26 -2.47 -17.59
CA LEU A 122 5.63 -2.01 -17.79
C LEU A 122 6.27 -1.52 -16.48
N LEU A 123 5.51 -0.72 -15.72
CA LEU A 123 5.97 -0.23 -14.42
C LEU A 123 6.13 -1.37 -13.42
N ALA A 124 5.17 -2.31 -13.36
CA ALA A 124 5.24 -3.50 -12.52
C ALA A 124 6.54 -4.28 -12.76
N LYS A 125 6.82 -4.66 -14.00
CA LYS A 125 8.06 -5.38 -14.40
C LYS A 125 9.33 -4.61 -14.06
N ARG A 126 9.31 -3.29 -14.19
CA ARG A 126 10.46 -2.44 -13.85
C ARG A 126 10.75 -2.47 -12.34
N LEU A 127 9.72 -2.39 -11.50
CA LEU A 127 9.86 -2.30 -10.05
C LEU A 127 10.23 -3.65 -9.41
N LEU A 128 9.85 -4.78 -10.00
CA LEU A 128 10.26 -6.12 -9.54
C LEU A 128 11.79 -6.24 -9.34
N ARG A 129 12.56 -5.63 -10.23
CA ARG A 129 14.03 -5.68 -10.17
C ARG A 129 14.62 -5.02 -8.92
N GLY A 130 13.82 -4.25 -8.21
CA GLY A 130 14.21 -3.56 -6.99
C GLY A 130 14.07 -4.38 -5.71
N GLY A 131 13.49 -5.59 -5.75
CA GLY A 131 13.31 -6.44 -4.56
C GLY A 131 12.10 -6.04 -3.70
N ILE A 132 11.01 -5.64 -4.34
CA ILE A 132 9.71 -5.34 -3.70
C ILE A 132 9.02 -6.62 -3.21
N ASP A 133 8.09 -6.51 -2.24
CA ASP A 133 7.43 -7.68 -1.61
C ASP A 133 6.07 -8.02 -2.23
N ALA A 134 5.36 -7.02 -2.75
CA ALA A 134 4.09 -7.15 -3.44
C ALA A 134 3.86 -5.92 -4.33
N ILE A 135 2.79 -5.91 -5.11
CA ILE A 135 2.39 -4.79 -5.98
C ILE A 135 0.93 -4.43 -5.74
N ILE A 136 0.62 -3.14 -5.64
CA ILE A 136 -0.75 -2.64 -5.77
C ILE A 136 -0.96 -2.23 -7.22
N ALA A 137 -1.78 -2.97 -7.96
CA ALA A 137 -2.20 -2.60 -9.30
C ALA A 137 -3.46 -1.74 -9.21
N GLU A 138 -3.35 -0.47 -9.59
CA GLU A 138 -4.38 0.54 -9.40
C GLU A 138 -4.95 1.01 -10.74
N GLY A 139 -6.23 0.70 -10.95
CA GLY A 139 -6.97 1.14 -12.13
C GLY A 139 -7.46 2.57 -12.04
N THR A 140 -7.92 3.10 -13.17
CA THR A 140 -8.37 4.50 -13.32
C THR A 140 -9.60 4.85 -12.48
N GLU A 141 -10.34 3.85 -11.96
CA GLU A 141 -11.48 4.06 -11.07
C GLU A 141 -11.09 4.46 -9.62
N SER A 142 -9.81 4.71 -9.39
CA SER A 142 -9.25 5.25 -8.15
C SER A 142 -9.27 6.78 -8.11
N GLY A 143 -8.86 7.34 -6.97
CA GLY A 143 -8.59 8.77 -6.81
C GLY A 143 -7.08 9.08 -6.82
N GLY A 144 -6.74 10.35 -7.07
CA GLY A 144 -5.36 10.82 -7.06
C GLY A 144 -4.65 10.72 -8.41
N HIS A 145 -3.37 10.30 -8.41
CA HIS A 145 -2.56 10.14 -9.62
C HIS A 145 -2.74 8.74 -10.19
N VAL A 146 -3.76 8.58 -11.02
CA VAL A 146 -4.13 7.30 -11.64
C VAL A 146 -3.63 7.18 -13.08
N GLY A 147 -3.52 5.95 -13.58
CA GLY A 147 -3.27 5.69 -15.00
C GLY A 147 -4.56 5.62 -15.81
N ASP A 148 -4.45 5.30 -17.10
CA ASP A 148 -5.57 5.30 -18.05
C ASP A 148 -6.24 3.92 -18.19
N ILE A 149 -5.69 2.87 -17.55
CA ILE A 149 -6.19 1.50 -17.69
C ILE A 149 -7.20 1.21 -16.58
N THR A 150 -8.38 0.70 -16.95
CA THR A 150 -9.40 0.28 -15.98
C THR A 150 -8.96 -0.93 -15.15
N THR A 151 -9.48 -1.04 -13.93
CA THR A 151 -9.14 -2.11 -12.98
C THR A 151 -9.34 -3.51 -13.57
N MET A 152 -10.49 -3.74 -14.24
CA MET A 152 -10.81 -5.03 -14.87
C MET A 152 -9.80 -5.44 -15.96
N ALA A 153 -9.24 -4.48 -16.68
CA ALA A 153 -8.24 -4.73 -17.73
C ALA A 153 -6.82 -4.83 -17.15
N LEU A 154 -6.50 -4.04 -16.13
CA LEU A 154 -5.15 -3.95 -15.56
C LEU A 154 -4.78 -5.19 -14.71
N ILE A 155 -5.70 -5.61 -13.82
CA ILE A 155 -5.39 -6.63 -12.81
C ILE A 155 -4.88 -7.93 -13.42
N PRO A 156 -5.59 -8.60 -14.36
CA PRO A 156 -5.14 -9.87 -14.92
C PRO A 156 -3.81 -9.73 -15.66
N GLN A 157 -3.61 -8.61 -16.37
CA GLN A 157 -2.35 -8.38 -17.09
C GLN A 157 -1.15 -8.22 -16.15
N VAL A 158 -1.33 -7.56 -14.99
CA VAL A 158 -0.27 -7.45 -13.99
C VAL A 158 -0.03 -8.79 -13.32
N VAL A 159 -1.10 -9.51 -12.92
CA VAL A 159 -1.01 -10.85 -12.31
C VAL A 159 -0.21 -11.81 -13.19
N ASP A 160 -0.50 -11.85 -14.50
CA ASP A 160 0.21 -12.73 -15.44
C ASP A 160 1.67 -12.32 -15.71
N ALA A 161 2.04 -11.10 -15.33
CA ALA A 161 3.33 -10.50 -15.68
C ALA A 161 4.36 -10.48 -14.55
N VAL A 162 3.96 -10.84 -13.30
CA VAL A 162 4.80 -10.70 -12.10
C VAL A 162 4.74 -11.94 -11.22
N ASP A 163 5.82 -12.22 -10.48
CA ASP A 163 5.93 -13.37 -9.58
C ASP A 163 5.61 -13.01 -8.10
N VAL A 164 5.37 -11.73 -7.80
CA VAL A 164 5.00 -11.27 -6.46
C VAL A 164 3.48 -11.14 -6.33
N PRO A 165 2.92 -11.23 -5.11
CA PRO A 165 1.48 -11.05 -4.90
C PRO A 165 0.97 -9.70 -5.42
N VAL A 166 -0.18 -9.71 -6.08
CA VAL A 166 -0.84 -8.51 -6.60
C VAL A 166 -2.05 -8.15 -5.74
N ILE A 167 -2.14 -6.89 -5.35
CA ILE A 167 -3.25 -6.28 -4.63
C ILE A 167 -4.04 -5.44 -5.63
N ALA A 168 -5.33 -5.69 -5.78
CA ALA A 168 -6.18 -4.92 -6.69
C ALA A 168 -6.68 -3.64 -6.03
N ALA A 169 -6.59 -2.53 -6.74
CA ALA A 169 -7.12 -1.23 -6.32
C ALA A 169 -7.86 -0.53 -7.47
N GLY A 170 -8.86 0.28 -7.12
CA GLY A 170 -9.69 1.01 -8.07
C GLY A 170 -11.10 0.44 -8.20
N GLY A 171 -12.12 1.22 -7.83
CA GLY A 171 -13.53 0.87 -7.94
C GLY A 171 -14.03 -0.26 -7.05
N ILE A 172 -13.21 -0.78 -6.14
CA ILE A 172 -13.57 -1.89 -5.23
C ILE A 172 -14.14 -1.29 -3.94
N ALA A 173 -15.40 -1.62 -3.62
CA ALA A 173 -16.11 -1.01 -2.50
C ALA A 173 -16.87 -2.03 -1.61
N ASP A 174 -17.05 -3.26 -2.05
CA ASP A 174 -17.76 -4.30 -1.32
C ASP A 174 -17.27 -5.72 -1.69
N GLY A 175 -17.89 -6.74 -1.09
CA GLY A 175 -17.52 -8.14 -1.28
C GLY A 175 -17.66 -8.63 -2.74
N ARG A 176 -18.51 -8.02 -3.56
CA ARG A 176 -18.65 -8.37 -4.99
C ARG A 176 -17.43 -7.93 -5.78
N GLY A 177 -16.97 -6.69 -5.54
CA GLY A 177 -15.73 -6.19 -6.11
C GLY A 177 -14.50 -6.98 -5.66
N MET A 178 -14.45 -7.36 -4.38
CA MET A 178 -13.41 -8.22 -3.83
C MET A 178 -13.41 -9.61 -4.50
N ALA A 179 -14.58 -10.24 -4.66
CA ALA A 179 -14.70 -11.53 -5.34
C ALA A 179 -14.25 -11.45 -6.81
N ALA A 180 -14.62 -10.36 -7.51
CA ALA A 180 -14.16 -10.12 -8.87
C ALA A 180 -12.64 -9.95 -8.95
N ALA A 181 -12.02 -9.19 -8.03
CA ALA A 181 -10.58 -9.01 -7.96
C ALA A 181 -9.84 -10.35 -7.76
N PHE A 182 -10.34 -11.21 -6.88
CA PHE A 182 -9.77 -12.55 -6.68
C PHE A 182 -9.96 -13.46 -7.91
N ALA A 183 -11.09 -13.37 -8.58
CA ALA A 183 -11.30 -14.09 -9.84
C ALA A 183 -10.32 -13.66 -10.94
N LEU A 184 -9.86 -12.40 -10.91
CA LEU A 184 -8.82 -11.87 -11.79
C LEU A 184 -7.38 -12.22 -11.33
N GLY A 185 -7.23 -12.96 -10.23
CA GLY A 185 -5.95 -13.45 -9.72
C GLY A 185 -5.30 -12.60 -8.62
N ALA A 186 -5.90 -11.48 -8.21
CA ALA A 186 -5.40 -10.69 -7.08
C ALA A 186 -5.39 -11.49 -5.77
N LYS A 187 -4.49 -11.15 -4.85
CA LYS A 187 -4.34 -11.79 -3.53
C LYS A 187 -4.88 -10.93 -2.39
N ALA A 188 -5.19 -9.68 -2.65
CA ALA A 188 -5.83 -8.75 -1.72
C ALA A 188 -6.49 -7.61 -2.50
N VAL A 189 -7.21 -6.77 -1.78
CA VAL A 189 -7.80 -5.54 -2.32
C VAL A 189 -7.37 -4.33 -1.50
N GLN A 190 -7.22 -3.19 -2.16
CA GLN A 190 -7.06 -1.90 -1.52
C GLN A 190 -8.31 -1.05 -1.79
N MET A 191 -8.87 -0.48 -0.73
CA MET A 191 -10.07 0.35 -0.79
C MET A 191 -9.78 1.75 -0.25
N GLY A 192 -10.31 2.78 -0.90
CA GLY A 192 -10.19 4.19 -0.49
C GLY A 192 -11.42 4.65 0.30
N THR A 193 -12.38 5.22 -0.43
CA THR A 193 -13.53 5.94 0.13
C THR A 193 -14.48 5.09 0.99
N ARG A 194 -14.49 3.79 0.81
CA ARG A 194 -15.45 2.89 1.48
C ARG A 194 -14.87 2.25 2.72
#